data_d05dba3bbbf9c48f621afe8d867d4c7d
#
_entry.id   d05dba3bbbf9c48f621afe8d867d4c7d
#
_cell.length_a   1.000
_cell.length_b   1.000
_cell.length_c   1.000
_cell.angle_alpha   90.00
_cell.angle_beta   90.00
_cell.angle_gamma   90.00
#
_symmetry.space_group_name_H-M   'P 1'
#
loop_
_entity.id
_entity.type
_entity.pdbx_description
1 polymer ?
#
loop_
_entity_poly.entity_id
_entity_poly.type
_entity_poly.pdbx_seq_one_letter_code
_entity_poly.pdbx_strand_id
1 'polypeptide(L)'
;DMVGHSGMLEPTIKAIEAVDENLGKVVDAILEKGGSAIIFADHGNSETMITPEGTPHTAHTTVPVPVIVTKKGVTLREGGRLADVAPTMLDLMNLEKPEEMTGESLIEK
;
A
#
# COMPACT_ATOMS: atom_id res chain seq x y z
N ASP A 1 -8.79 8.84 -1.56
CA ASP A 1 -8.09 9.87 -0.78
C ASP A 1 -8.99 11.05 -0.43
N MET A 2 -9.54 11.75 -1.43
CA MET A 2 -10.44 12.90 -1.21
C MET A 2 -11.58 12.59 -0.24
N VAL A 3 -12.25 11.45 -0.39
CA VAL A 3 -13.35 11.04 0.49
C VAL A 3 -12.87 10.78 1.91
N GLY A 4 -11.68 10.18 2.07
CA GLY A 4 -11.06 9.97 3.39
C GLY A 4 -10.80 11.28 4.11
N HIS A 5 -10.42 12.32 3.39
CA HIS A 5 -10.21 13.66 3.95
C HIS A 5 -11.51 14.37 4.34
N SER A 6 -12.68 13.84 3.95
CA SER A 6 -13.97 14.39 4.37
C SER A 6 -14.29 14.10 5.84
N GLY A 7 -13.65 13.11 6.45
CA GLY A 7 -13.94 12.67 7.80
C GLY A 7 -15.29 11.97 7.93
N MET A 8 -15.91 11.56 6.83
CA MET A 8 -17.23 10.91 6.81
C MET A 8 -17.07 9.40 6.64
N LEU A 9 -17.45 8.63 7.65
CA LEU A 9 -17.23 7.19 7.71
C LEU A 9 -17.95 6.41 6.61
N GLU A 10 -19.25 6.59 6.45
CA GLU A 10 -20.03 5.82 5.46
C GLU A 10 -19.55 6.04 4.01
N PRO A 11 -19.37 7.28 3.52
CA PRO A 11 -18.79 7.49 2.20
C PRO A 11 -17.40 6.90 2.05
N THR A 12 -16.57 6.93 3.10
CA THR A 12 -15.23 6.36 3.08
C THR A 12 -15.29 4.84 2.96
N ILE A 13 -16.20 4.17 3.66
CA ILE A 13 -16.41 2.72 3.52
C ILE A 13 -16.76 2.37 2.09
N LYS A 14 -17.69 3.11 1.47
CA LYS A 14 -18.09 2.88 0.07
C LYS A 14 -16.92 3.10 -0.89
N ALA A 15 -16.10 4.12 -0.64
CA ALA A 15 -14.92 4.39 -1.45
C ALA A 15 -13.90 3.24 -1.37
N ILE A 16 -13.66 2.72 -0.17
CA ILE A 16 -12.75 1.60 0.05
C ILE A 16 -13.29 0.32 -0.61
N GLU A 17 -14.58 0.05 -0.51
CA GLU A 17 -15.22 -1.08 -1.19
C GLU A 17 -15.04 -0.99 -2.72
N ALA A 18 -15.21 0.21 -3.29
CA ALA A 18 -15.00 0.44 -4.72
C ALA A 18 -13.53 0.25 -5.11
N VAL A 19 -12.60 0.71 -4.28
CA VAL A 19 -11.16 0.50 -4.50
C VAL A 19 -10.84 -0.99 -4.46
N ASP A 20 -11.35 -1.71 -3.49
CA ASP A 20 -11.12 -3.15 -3.35
C ASP A 20 -11.60 -3.92 -4.58
N GLU A 21 -12.83 -3.66 -5.03
CA GLU A 21 -13.40 -4.30 -6.21
C GLU A 21 -12.55 -4.03 -7.46
N ASN A 22 -12.17 -2.79 -7.69
CA ASN A 22 -11.39 -2.41 -8.86
C ASN A 22 -9.94 -2.88 -8.77
N LEU A 23 -9.36 -2.90 -7.57
CA LEU A 23 -8.03 -3.47 -7.33
C LEU A 23 -8.03 -4.95 -7.71
N GLY A 24 -9.06 -5.70 -7.34
CA GLY A 24 -9.20 -7.11 -7.72
C GLY A 24 -9.12 -7.30 -9.23
N LYS A 25 -9.82 -6.47 -9.99
CA LYS A 25 -9.79 -6.53 -11.47
C LYS A 25 -8.40 -6.26 -12.03
N VAL A 26 -7.69 -5.26 -11.49
CA VAL A 26 -6.33 -4.92 -11.92
C VAL A 26 -5.36 -6.05 -11.60
N VAL A 27 -5.41 -6.57 -10.37
CA VAL A 27 -4.54 -7.67 -9.93
C VAL A 27 -4.78 -8.91 -10.77
N ASP A 28 -6.04 -9.29 -11.01
CA ASP A 28 -6.38 -10.45 -11.83
C ASP A 28 -5.81 -10.32 -13.25
N ALA A 29 -5.90 -9.14 -13.85
CA ALA A 29 -5.34 -8.88 -15.16
C ALA A 29 -3.80 -9.02 -15.18
N ILE A 30 -3.12 -8.54 -14.14
CA ILE A 30 -1.67 -8.65 -14.00
C ILE A 30 -1.26 -10.12 -13.86
N LEU A 31 -1.93 -10.86 -12.99
CA LEU A 31 -1.64 -12.27 -12.74
C LEU A 31 -1.91 -13.13 -13.98
N GLU A 32 -2.96 -12.82 -14.74
CA GLU A 32 -3.28 -13.51 -16.00
C GLU A 32 -2.16 -13.39 -17.03
N LYS A 33 -1.43 -12.26 -17.01
CA LYS A 33 -0.29 -12.02 -17.87
C LYS A 33 1.04 -12.51 -17.28
N GLY A 34 1.02 -13.20 -16.15
CA GLY A 34 2.22 -13.71 -15.49
C GLY A 34 3.00 -12.65 -14.74
N GLY A 35 2.42 -11.49 -14.49
CA GLY A 35 3.05 -10.41 -13.75
C GLY A 35 2.88 -10.51 -12.25
N SER A 36 3.46 -9.57 -11.54
CA SER A 36 3.32 -9.41 -10.09
C SER A 36 2.98 -7.96 -9.77
N ALA A 37 2.33 -7.75 -8.65
CA ALA A 37 1.96 -6.42 -8.18
C ALA A 37 2.44 -6.20 -6.75
N ILE A 38 2.78 -4.95 -6.45
CA ILE A 38 2.99 -4.48 -5.08
C ILE A 38 1.87 -3.48 -4.80
N ILE A 39 1.14 -3.70 -3.73
CA ILE A 39 0.00 -2.87 -3.33
C ILE A 39 0.36 -2.22 -2.00
N PHE A 40 0.29 -0.90 -1.95
CA PHE A 40 0.64 -0.15 -0.74
C PHE A 40 -0.09 1.20 -0.73
N ALA A 41 0.03 1.94 0.36
CA ALA A 41 -0.45 3.31 0.46
C ALA A 41 0.74 4.24 0.71
N ASP A 42 0.61 5.50 0.31
CA ASP A 42 1.64 6.52 0.53
C ASP A 42 1.55 7.16 1.93
N HIS A 43 0.37 7.09 2.56
CA HIS A 43 0.14 7.58 3.92
C HIS A 43 -1.11 6.96 4.51
N GLY A 44 -1.27 7.07 5.83
CA GLY A 44 -2.49 6.69 6.52
C GLY A 44 -3.53 7.81 6.49
N ASN A 45 -4.80 7.43 6.60
CA ASN A 45 -5.94 8.35 6.70
C ASN A 45 -7.19 7.61 7.19
N SER A 46 -7.71 6.68 6.38
CA SER A 46 -9.02 6.05 6.59
C SER A 46 -9.08 5.14 7.83
N GLU A 47 -7.96 4.69 8.34
CA GLU A 47 -7.91 3.90 9.58
C GLU A 47 -8.23 4.74 10.81
N THR A 48 -8.19 6.06 10.68
CA THR A 48 -8.53 6.99 11.76
C THR A 48 -9.54 8.01 11.26
N MET A 49 -10.84 7.72 11.46
CA MET A 49 -11.93 8.57 10.98
C MET A 49 -12.45 9.53 12.04
N ILE A 50 -12.20 9.23 13.31
CA ILE A 50 -12.71 10.00 14.44
C ILE A 50 -11.54 10.35 15.36
N THR A 51 -11.45 11.63 15.77
CA THR A 51 -10.44 12.09 16.71
C THR A 51 -10.76 11.61 18.14
N PRO A 52 -9.80 11.65 19.09
CA PRO A 52 -10.08 11.36 20.50
C PRO A 52 -11.21 12.23 21.10
N GLU A 53 -11.42 13.42 20.54
CA GLU A 53 -12.48 14.34 20.94
C GLU A 53 -13.86 13.98 20.36
N GLY A 54 -13.93 12.95 19.49
CA GLY A 54 -15.18 12.52 18.87
C GLY A 54 -15.57 13.30 17.62
N THR A 55 -14.66 14.09 17.05
CA THR A 55 -14.90 14.86 15.83
C THR A 55 -14.33 14.14 14.60
N PRO A 56 -14.79 14.46 13.36
CA PRO A 56 -14.22 13.87 12.17
C PRO A 56 -12.73 14.13 12.03
N HIS A 57 -11.97 13.09 11.70
CA HIS A 57 -10.54 13.18 11.41
C HIS A 57 -10.35 13.29 9.89
N THR A 58 -9.72 14.36 9.43
CA THR A 58 -9.61 14.69 8.00
C THR A 58 -8.18 14.74 7.49
N ALA A 59 -7.18 14.58 8.36
CA ALA A 59 -5.77 14.71 8.02
C ALA A 59 -5.14 13.34 7.68
N HIS A 60 -3.92 13.38 7.16
CA HIS A 60 -3.08 12.21 7.06
C HIS A 60 -2.73 11.70 8.46
N THR A 61 -2.45 10.40 8.59
CA THR A 61 -1.98 9.81 9.84
C THR A 61 -0.56 9.27 9.68
N THR A 62 0.11 9.03 10.80
CA THR A 62 1.41 8.38 10.84
C THR A 62 1.29 6.87 11.08
N VAL A 63 0.08 6.33 11.02
CA VAL A 63 -0.17 4.90 11.18
C VAL A 63 0.52 4.15 10.04
N PRO A 64 1.29 3.08 10.33
CA PRO A 64 1.89 2.27 9.28
C PRO A 64 0.85 1.75 8.31
N VAL A 65 1.16 1.84 7.02
CA VAL A 65 0.28 1.37 5.96
C VAL A 65 0.64 -0.06 5.56
N PRO A 66 -0.33 -0.86 5.08
CA PRO A 66 -0.04 -2.21 4.64
C PRO A 66 0.75 -2.21 3.33
N VAL A 67 1.52 -3.26 3.12
CA VAL A 67 2.16 -3.57 1.84
C VAL A 67 1.90 -5.04 1.51
N ILE A 68 1.46 -5.29 0.28
CA ILE A 68 1.12 -6.62 -0.21
C ILE A 68 1.89 -6.88 -1.50
N VAL A 69 2.52 -8.05 -1.59
CA VAL A 69 3.18 -8.51 -2.80
C VAL A 69 2.48 -9.77 -3.28
N THR A 70 2.08 -9.79 -4.55
CA THR A 70 1.30 -10.91 -5.10
C THR A 70 2.14 -12.12 -5.49
N LYS A 71 3.46 -11.97 -5.60
CA LYS A 71 4.34 -13.07 -5.98
C LYS A 71 4.37 -14.17 -4.91
N LYS A 72 4.09 -15.40 -5.29
CA LYS A 72 4.11 -16.55 -4.37
C LYS A 72 5.53 -16.89 -3.93
N GLY A 73 5.65 -17.41 -2.71
CA GLY A 73 6.93 -17.86 -2.16
C GLY A 73 7.80 -16.73 -1.63
N VAL A 74 7.28 -15.52 -1.57
CA VAL A 74 7.99 -14.34 -1.04
C VAL A 74 7.49 -14.04 0.37
N THR A 75 8.42 -13.82 1.30
CA THR A 75 8.12 -13.35 2.64
C THR A 75 8.68 -11.94 2.79
N LEU A 76 7.89 -11.04 3.37
CA LEU A 76 8.31 -9.66 3.61
C LEU A 76 8.79 -9.49 5.05
N ARG A 77 9.87 -8.71 5.22
CA ARG A 77 10.36 -8.36 6.55
C ARG A 77 9.44 -7.35 7.22
N GLU A 78 9.46 -7.35 8.53
CA GLU A 78 8.76 -6.37 9.35
C GLU A 78 9.44 -4.98 9.25
N GLY A 79 8.64 -3.94 9.45
CA GLY A 79 9.11 -2.57 9.33
C GLY A 79 9.33 -2.18 7.88
N GLY A 80 10.00 -1.09 7.67
CA GLY A 80 10.23 -0.59 6.33
C GLY A 80 9.62 0.79 6.14
N ARG A 81 9.86 1.36 4.97
CA ARG A 81 9.43 2.73 4.63
C ARG A 81 9.16 2.82 3.13
N LEU A 82 8.54 3.90 2.69
CA LEU A 82 8.21 4.07 1.27
C LEU A 82 9.42 3.99 0.35
N ALA A 83 10.60 4.41 0.83
CA ALA A 83 11.85 4.31 0.07
C ALA A 83 12.23 2.85 -0.27
N ASP A 84 11.66 1.88 0.41
CA ASP A 84 11.94 0.46 0.19
C ASP A 84 11.09 -0.17 -0.91
N VAL A 85 10.07 0.52 -1.41
CA VAL A 85 9.16 -0.01 -2.43
C VAL A 85 9.88 -0.24 -3.75
N ALA A 86 10.60 0.76 -4.26
CA ALA A 86 11.32 0.62 -5.52
C ALA A 86 12.42 -0.44 -5.47
N PRO A 87 13.25 -0.52 -4.40
CA PRO A 87 14.17 -1.65 -4.24
C PRO A 87 13.48 -3.02 -4.26
N THR A 88 12.31 -3.12 -3.65
CA THR A 88 11.52 -4.36 -3.67
C THR A 88 11.06 -4.71 -5.09
N MET A 89 10.63 -3.72 -5.87
CA MET A 89 10.25 -3.91 -7.27
C MET A 89 11.42 -4.45 -8.09
N LEU A 90 12.60 -3.85 -7.94
CA LEU A 90 13.80 -4.30 -8.64
C LEU A 90 14.17 -5.73 -8.26
N ASP A 91 14.05 -6.07 -6.97
CA ASP A 91 14.31 -7.41 -6.49
C ASP A 91 13.35 -8.44 -7.11
N LEU A 92 12.06 -8.11 -7.21
CA LEU A 92 11.06 -8.95 -7.86
C LEU A 92 11.37 -9.16 -9.35
N MET A 93 12.01 -8.19 -9.98
CA MET A 93 12.40 -8.22 -11.40
C MET A 93 13.79 -8.84 -11.63
N ASN A 94 14.48 -9.23 -10.56
CA ASN A 94 15.86 -9.71 -10.59
C ASN A 94 16.83 -8.68 -11.20
N LEU A 95 16.60 -7.40 -10.90
CA LEU A 95 17.46 -6.31 -11.33
C LEU A 95 18.26 -5.76 -10.16
N GLU A 96 19.49 -5.31 -10.43
CA GLU A 96 20.32 -4.71 -9.41
C GLU A 96 19.80 -3.33 -8.99
N LYS A 97 19.89 -3.05 -7.70
CA LYS A 97 19.55 -1.75 -7.15
C LYS A 97 20.73 -0.77 -7.38
N PRO A 98 20.50 0.41 -7.96
CA PRO A 98 21.56 1.42 -8.11
C PRO A 98 22.02 1.95 -6.75
N GLU A 99 23.27 2.37 -6.67
CA GLU A 99 23.88 2.88 -5.42
C GLU A 99 23.17 4.11 -4.86
N GLU A 100 22.61 4.93 -5.73
CA GLU A 100 21.88 6.15 -5.35
C GLU A 100 20.56 5.83 -4.61
N MET A 101 20.06 4.64 -4.77
CA MET A 101 18.81 4.19 -4.13
C MET A 101 19.12 3.69 -2.71
N THR A 102 18.75 4.47 -1.71
CA THR A 102 19.12 4.23 -0.31
C THR A 102 18.18 3.28 0.43
N GLY A 103 17.02 2.97 -0.13
CA GLY A 103 16.10 1.98 0.45
C GLY A 103 16.61 0.57 0.23
N GLU A 104 15.97 -0.38 0.90
CA GLU A 104 16.32 -1.80 0.82
C GLU A 104 15.08 -2.63 0.52
N SER A 105 15.24 -3.72 -0.22
CA SER A 105 14.15 -4.63 -0.51
C SER A 105 13.46 -5.11 0.77
N LEU A 106 12.14 -5.18 0.73
CA LEU A 106 11.33 -5.74 1.81
C LEU A 106 11.31 -7.27 1.80
N ILE A 107 11.83 -7.89 0.75
CA ILE A 107 11.85 -9.35 0.63
C ILE A 107 12.90 -9.94 1.57
N GLU A 108 12.48 -10.89 2.42
CA GLU A 108 13.39 -11.64 3.25
C GLU A 108 14.21 -12.62 2.41
N LYS A 109 15.48 -12.66 2.69
CA LYS A 109 16.43 -13.53 2.02
C LYS A 109 16.79 -14.72 2.89
#